data_ce89d8c80aed0fe3d553ff2616ba6b38
#
_entry.id   ce89d8c80aed0fe3d553ff2616ba6b38
#
_cell.length_a   1.000
_cell.length_b   1.000
_cell.length_c   1.000
_cell.angle_alpha   90.00
_cell.angle_beta   90.00
_cell.angle_gamma   90.00
#
_symmetry.space_group_name_H-M   'P 1'
#
loop_
_entity.id
_entity.type
_entity.pdbx_description
1 polymer ?
#
loop_
_entity_poly.entity_id
_entity_poly.type
_entity_poly.pdbx_seq_one_letter_code
_entity_poly.pdbx_strand_id
1 'polypeptide(L)'
;MAQFPGIGHVAVTVTDLDRSRDWYSKLFDASPVLDEDTGDFYHVVYALDGGALFGLHTHTKDNDQPDFSEFRTGLDHVAFGVASRADLETWEKRLDELGIAHGKIKDAPYGSGLSFRDPDNLPLEFFAPPG
;
A
#
# COMPACT_ATOMS: atom_id res chain seq x y z
N MET A 1 3.58 31.52 10.87
CA MET A 1 4.42 30.32 10.73
C MET A 1 3.76 29.37 9.75
N ALA A 2 4.51 28.92 8.76
CA ALA A 2 4.00 27.94 7.81
C ALA A 2 3.83 26.58 8.50
N GLN A 3 2.74 25.89 8.22
CA GLN A 3 2.54 24.52 8.64
C GLN A 3 3.13 23.57 7.59
N PHE A 4 3.73 22.48 8.03
CA PHE A 4 4.09 21.40 7.11
C PHE A 4 2.83 20.62 6.78
N PRO A 5 2.47 20.53 5.51
CA PRO A 5 1.34 19.68 5.12
C PRO A 5 1.68 18.21 5.32
N GLY A 6 0.68 17.41 5.60
CA GLY A 6 0.83 15.96 5.61
C GLY A 6 0.87 15.39 4.20
N ILE A 7 1.18 14.10 4.10
CA ILE A 7 1.09 13.39 2.82
C ILE A 7 -0.38 13.25 2.45
N GLY A 8 -0.76 13.80 1.29
CA GLY A 8 -2.13 13.78 0.82
C GLY A 8 -2.49 12.49 0.09
N HIS A 9 -1.59 12.01 -0.75
CA HIS A 9 -1.77 10.73 -1.44
C HIS A 9 -0.43 10.12 -1.85
N VAL A 10 -0.47 8.81 -2.07
CA VAL A 10 0.64 8.04 -2.64
C VAL A 10 0.08 7.29 -3.84
N ALA A 11 0.80 7.31 -4.95
CA ALA A 11 0.46 6.53 -6.12
C ALA A 11 1.63 5.62 -6.48
N VAL A 12 1.32 4.38 -6.84
CA VAL A 12 2.30 3.38 -7.26
C VAL A 12 1.98 2.91 -8.67
N THR A 13 3.01 2.68 -9.46
CA THR A 13 2.84 2.09 -10.79
C THR A 13 2.76 0.58 -10.66
N VAL A 14 1.75 -0.01 -11.32
CA VAL A 14 1.53 -1.45 -11.32
C VAL A 14 1.67 -1.99 -12.75
N THR A 15 2.00 -3.25 -12.89
CA THR A 15 2.19 -3.87 -14.22
C THR A 15 0.89 -4.43 -14.79
N ASP A 16 -0.03 -4.85 -13.93
CA ASP A 16 -1.33 -5.41 -14.32
C ASP A 16 -2.42 -4.77 -13.45
N LEU A 17 -3.13 -3.81 -14.03
CA LEU A 17 -4.09 -3.00 -13.27
C LEU A 17 -5.25 -3.84 -12.74
N ASP A 18 -5.80 -4.75 -13.53
CA ASP A 18 -6.94 -5.57 -13.11
C ASP A 18 -6.56 -6.48 -11.94
N ARG A 19 -5.37 -7.08 -12.01
CA ARG A 19 -4.83 -7.90 -10.92
C ARG A 19 -4.63 -7.06 -9.65
N SER A 20 -4.02 -5.91 -9.76
CA SER A 20 -3.73 -5.05 -8.61
C SER A 20 -4.99 -4.43 -8.02
N ARG A 21 -5.95 -4.01 -8.87
CA ARG A 21 -7.25 -3.53 -8.41
C ARG A 21 -7.97 -4.60 -7.56
N ASP A 22 -8.01 -5.83 -8.04
CA ASP A 22 -8.64 -6.94 -7.30
C ASP A 22 -7.93 -7.19 -5.98
N TRP A 23 -6.62 -7.22 -6.00
CA TRP A 23 -5.79 -7.48 -4.83
C TRP A 23 -5.96 -6.39 -3.75
N TYR A 24 -5.83 -5.12 -4.14
CA TYR A 24 -5.96 -4.01 -3.18
C TYR A 24 -7.38 -3.84 -2.67
N SER A 25 -8.39 -4.06 -3.52
CA SER A 25 -9.79 -4.02 -3.09
C SER A 25 -10.09 -5.08 -2.04
N LYS A 26 -9.52 -6.26 -2.18
CA LYS A 26 -9.64 -7.32 -1.17
C LYS A 26 -8.86 -7.00 0.10
N LEU A 27 -7.66 -6.47 -0.04
CA LEU A 27 -6.84 -6.06 1.11
C LEU A 27 -7.57 -5.02 1.96
N PHE A 28 -8.05 -3.95 1.33
CA PHE A 28 -8.71 -2.84 2.02
C PHE A 28 -10.17 -3.14 2.37
N ASP A 29 -10.74 -4.20 1.80
CA ASP A 29 -12.19 -4.48 1.87
C ASP A 29 -12.99 -3.24 1.46
N ALA A 30 -12.62 -2.66 0.34
CA ALA A 30 -13.18 -1.41 -0.15
C ALA A 30 -13.18 -1.36 -1.67
N SER A 31 -14.10 -0.57 -2.20
CA SER A 31 -14.13 -0.24 -3.62
C SER A 31 -13.36 1.05 -3.85
N PRO A 32 -12.69 1.20 -5.01
CA PRO A 32 -12.05 2.47 -5.33
C PRO A 32 -13.05 3.62 -5.44
N VAL A 33 -12.61 4.81 -5.04
CA VAL A 33 -13.41 6.04 -5.19
C VAL A 33 -13.23 6.67 -6.57
N LEU A 34 -12.16 6.35 -7.28
CA LEU A 34 -11.92 6.69 -8.68
C LEU A 34 -11.39 5.46 -9.41
N ASP A 35 -11.81 5.28 -10.67
CA ASP A 35 -11.35 4.18 -11.53
C ASP A 35 -11.56 4.68 -12.96
N GLU A 36 -10.54 5.36 -13.52
CA GLU A 36 -10.73 6.10 -14.75
C GLU A 36 -9.47 6.21 -15.62
N ASP A 37 -9.71 6.28 -16.91
CA ASP A 37 -8.70 6.56 -17.93
C ASP A 37 -8.59 8.09 -18.10
N THR A 38 -7.41 8.63 -17.84
CA THR A 38 -7.15 10.07 -18.00
C THR A 38 -6.58 10.42 -19.36
N GLY A 39 -6.29 9.43 -20.21
CA GLY A 39 -5.65 9.61 -21.50
C GLY A 39 -4.17 9.26 -21.46
N ASP A 40 -3.39 9.88 -20.58
CA ASP A 40 -1.96 9.61 -20.42
C ASP A 40 -1.70 8.40 -19.53
N PHE A 41 -2.59 8.16 -18.57
CA PHE A 41 -2.51 7.03 -17.65
C PHE A 41 -3.92 6.62 -17.22
N TYR A 42 -4.01 5.40 -16.71
CA TYR A 42 -5.21 4.92 -16.04
C TYR A 42 -4.94 4.87 -14.54
N HIS A 43 -5.87 5.33 -13.72
CA HIS A 43 -5.69 5.24 -12.27
C HIS A 43 -6.91 4.69 -11.54
N VAL A 44 -6.61 3.98 -10.46
CA VAL A 44 -7.56 3.47 -9.48
C VAL A 44 -7.16 4.07 -8.14
N VAL A 45 -8.08 4.72 -7.46
CA VAL A 45 -7.77 5.45 -6.22
C VAL A 45 -8.67 4.97 -5.09
N TYR A 46 -8.05 4.70 -3.94
CA TYR A 46 -8.73 4.32 -2.70
C TYR A 46 -8.64 5.44 -1.69
N ALA A 47 -9.74 5.69 -0.98
CA ALA A 47 -9.75 6.60 0.17
C ALA A 47 -9.36 5.81 1.42
N LEU A 48 -8.30 6.24 2.08
CA LEU A 48 -7.84 5.62 3.33
C LEU A 48 -8.46 6.35 4.52
N ASP A 49 -8.55 5.67 5.64
CA ASP A 49 -8.91 6.31 6.90
C ASP A 49 -7.90 7.41 7.24
N GLY A 50 -8.36 8.54 7.76
CA GLY A 50 -7.50 9.67 8.04
C GLY A 50 -7.35 10.67 6.91
N GLY A 51 -7.93 10.41 5.73
CA GLY A 51 -8.03 11.36 4.62
C GLY A 51 -7.00 11.23 3.52
N ALA A 52 -5.95 10.42 3.68
CA ALA A 52 -5.00 10.17 2.60
C ALA A 52 -5.62 9.28 1.52
N LEU A 53 -5.15 9.41 0.30
CA LEU A 53 -5.54 8.56 -0.82
C LEU A 53 -4.39 7.66 -1.22
N PHE A 54 -4.72 6.48 -1.74
CA PHE A 54 -3.74 5.54 -2.29
C PHE A 54 -4.15 5.19 -3.72
N GLY A 55 -3.26 5.43 -4.68
CA GLY A 55 -3.54 5.24 -6.09
C GLY A 55 -2.70 4.16 -6.75
N LEU A 56 -3.32 3.47 -7.70
CA LEU A 56 -2.66 2.53 -8.61
C LEU A 56 -2.66 3.17 -9.99
N HIS A 57 -1.50 3.21 -10.64
CA HIS A 57 -1.36 3.80 -11.97
C HIS A 57 -0.81 2.78 -12.97
N THR A 58 -1.32 2.84 -14.19
CA THR A 58 -0.65 2.27 -15.36
C THR A 58 -0.44 3.37 -16.39
N HIS A 59 0.61 3.26 -17.17
CA HIS A 59 0.98 4.26 -18.17
C HIS A 59 0.88 3.68 -19.57
N THR A 60 0.71 4.55 -20.56
CA THR A 60 0.73 4.15 -21.96
C THR A 60 2.14 3.80 -22.42
N LYS A 61 3.16 4.34 -21.74
CA LYS A 61 4.55 4.02 -22.00
C LYS A 61 4.90 2.66 -21.42
N ASP A 62 5.63 1.85 -22.18
CA ASP A 62 6.05 0.52 -21.74
C ASP A 62 6.90 0.60 -20.47
N ASN A 63 6.64 -0.34 -19.57
CA ASN A 63 7.45 -0.54 -18.38
C ASN A 63 8.43 -1.68 -18.63
N ASP A 64 9.72 -1.35 -18.69
CA ASP A 64 10.80 -2.32 -18.92
C ASP A 64 11.33 -2.94 -17.63
N GLN A 65 10.72 -2.60 -16.47
CA GLN A 65 11.11 -3.12 -15.17
C GLN A 65 9.96 -3.93 -14.59
N PRO A 66 9.98 -5.27 -14.72
CA PRO A 66 8.82 -6.10 -14.37
C PRO A 66 8.50 -6.11 -12.87
N ASP A 67 9.52 -5.96 -12.00
CA ASP A 67 9.33 -6.02 -10.56
C ASP A 67 9.87 -4.76 -9.87
N PHE A 68 9.15 -4.33 -8.85
CA PHE A 68 9.64 -3.29 -7.96
C PHE A 68 10.83 -3.81 -7.14
N SER A 69 11.78 -2.91 -6.86
CA SER A 69 12.89 -3.19 -5.96
C SER A 69 13.15 -1.98 -5.04
N GLU A 70 13.11 -2.21 -3.75
CA GLU A 70 13.43 -1.21 -2.73
C GLU A 70 14.92 -0.85 -2.70
N PHE A 71 15.74 -1.64 -3.39
CA PHE A 71 17.20 -1.37 -3.47
C PHE A 71 17.56 -0.30 -4.48
N ARG A 72 16.61 0.16 -5.27
CA ARG A 72 16.79 1.31 -6.16
C ARG A 72 16.50 2.60 -5.40
N THR A 73 17.24 3.65 -5.74
CA THR A 73 16.99 4.97 -5.15
C THR A 73 15.56 5.42 -5.42
N GLY A 74 14.84 5.81 -4.36
CA GLY A 74 13.46 6.26 -4.45
C GLY A 74 12.63 5.68 -3.33
N LEU A 75 11.46 5.14 -3.67
CA LEU A 75 10.56 4.55 -2.70
C LEU A 75 11.15 3.27 -2.10
N ASP A 76 11.13 3.15 -0.78
CA ASP A 76 11.50 1.92 -0.07
C ASP A 76 10.25 1.06 0.18
N HIS A 77 9.28 1.60 0.88
CA HIS A 77 8.04 0.90 1.21
C HIS A 77 6.92 1.89 1.51
N VAL A 78 5.70 1.38 1.60
CA VAL A 78 4.53 2.15 2.06
C VAL A 78 3.99 1.49 3.32
N ALA A 79 3.84 2.28 4.38
CA ALA A 79 3.27 1.82 5.64
C ALA A 79 1.88 2.42 5.86
N PHE A 80 0.95 1.56 6.23
CA PHE A 80 -0.40 1.97 6.63
C PHE A 80 -0.44 1.98 8.17
N GLY A 81 -0.87 3.09 8.74
CA GLY A 81 -0.91 3.24 10.19
C GLY A 81 -2.11 2.56 10.80
N VAL A 82 -1.88 1.80 11.88
CA VAL A 82 -2.93 1.23 12.73
C VAL A 82 -2.74 1.75 14.15
N ALA A 83 -3.80 1.69 14.96
CA ALA A 83 -3.81 2.33 16.28
C ALA A 83 -2.98 1.57 17.32
N SER A 84 -2.92 0.24 17.24
CA SER A 84 -2.31 -0.59 18.29
C SER A 84 -1.68 -1.86 17.72
N ARG A 85 -0.83 -2.48 18.53
CA ARG A 85 -0.26 -3.79 18.21
C ARG A 85 -1.34 -4.87 18.05
N ALA A 86 -2.42 -4.78 18.82
CA ALA A 86 -3.54 -5.71 18.67
C ALA A 86 -4.17 -5.63 17.28
N ASP A 87 -4.19 -4.46 16.65
CA ASP A 87 -4.66 -4.31 15.28
C ASP A 87 -3.77 -5.04 14.28
N LEU A 88 -2.45 -5.11 14.56
CA LEU A 88 -1.54 -5.90 13.72
C LEU A 88 -1.87 -7.38 13.75
N GLU A 89 -2.27 -7.91 14.91
CA GLU A 89 -2.69 -9.30 15.02
C GLU A 89 -3.95 -9.57 14.20
N THR A 90 -4.88 -8.63 14.19
CA THR A 90 -6.09 -8.69 13.36
C THR A 90 -5.72 -8.67 11.87
N TRP A 91 -4.78 -7.81 11.48
CA TRP A 91 -4.30 -7.75 10.10
C TRP A 91 -3.52 -8.99 9.69
N GLU A 92 -2.73 -9.57 10.59
CA GLU A 92 -2.02 -10.83 10.33
C GLU A 92 -3.02 -11.94 9.97
N LYS A 93 -4.08 -12.05 10.75
CA LYS A 93 -5.18 -12.99 10.47
C LYS A 93 -5.81 -12.75 9.10
N ARG A 94 -6.08 -11.49 8.79
CA ARG A 94 -6.69 -11.13 7.52
C ARG A 94 -5.77 -11.46 6.34
N LEU A 95 -4.48 -11.18 6.45
CA LEU A 95 -3.53 -11.55 5.40
C LEU A 95 -3.52 -13.06 5.19
N ASP A 96 -3.57 -13.84 6.27
CA ASP A 96 -3.66 -15.30 6.19
C ASP A 96 -4.95 -15.73 5.48
N GLU A 97 -6.09 -15.15 5.82
CA GLU A 97 -7.38 -15.44 5.18
C GLU A 97 -7.37 -15.12 3.70
N LEU A 98 -6.66 -14.05 3.30
CA LEU A 98 -6.53 -13.64 1.90
C LEU A 98 -5.44 -14.43 1.15
N GLY A 99 -4.69 -15.29 1.84
CA GLY A 99 -3.61 -16.05 1.24
C GLY A 99 -2.38 -15.21 0.89
N ILE A 100 -2.20 -14.07 1.57
CA ILE A 100 -1.06 -13.19 1.35
C ILE A 100 0.07 -13.59 2.29
N ALA A 101 1.23 -13.90 1.72
CA ALA A 101 2.44 -14.19 2.50
C ALA A 101 2.90 -12.92 3.22
N HIS A 102 3.32 -13.07 4.47
CA HIS A 102 3.77 -11.95 5.29
C HIS A 102 4.84 -12.38 6.27
N GLY A 103 5.57 -11.41 6.84
CA GLY A 103 6.52 -11.66 7.91
C GLY A 103 5.81 -11.80 9.25
N LYS A 104 6.61 -12.02 10.28
CA LYS A 104 6.13 -11.98 11.68
C LYS A 104 6.03 -10.52 12.13
N ILE A 105 5.14 -10.25 13.07
CA ILE A 105 5.10 -8.94 13.72
C ILE A 105 6.44 -8.69 14.40
N LYS A 106 7.09 -7.59 14.07
CA LYS A 106 8.37 -7.17 14.64
C LYS A 106 8.14 -6.01 15.58
N ASP A 107 8.58 -6.16 16.82
CA ASP A 107 8.50 -5.12 17.83
C ASP A 107 9.84 -4.38 17.93
N ALA A 108 9.77 -3.05 18.05
CA ALA A 108 10.93 -2.19 18.22
C ALA A 108 10.55 -1.04 19.18
N PRO A 109 11.53 -0.30 19.72
CA PRO A 109 11.21 0.84 20.59
C PRO A 109 10.35 1.91 19.94
N TYR A 110 10.41 2.06 18.62
CA TYR A 110 9.66 3.07 17.88
C TYR A 110 8.29 2.58 17.40
N GLY A 111 7.94 1.31 17.63
CA GLY A 111 6.66 0.74 17.24
C GLY A 111 6.77 -0.69 16.76
N SER A 112 5.67 -1.21 16.24
CA SER A 112 5.57 -2.59 15.75
C SER A 112 5.12 -2.59 14.30
N GLY A 113 5.66 -3.52 13.50
CA GLY A 113 5.39 -3.61 12.07
C GLY A 113 5.06 -5.02 11.62
N LEU A 114 4.21 -5.10 10.59
CA LEU A 114 3.84 -6.33 9.90
C LEU A 114 4.06 -6.10 8.41
N SER A 115 5.01 -6.79 7.82
CA SER A 115 5.45 -6.57 6.45
C SER A 115 4.92 -7.64 5.50
N PHE A 116 4.57 -7.23 4.29
CA PHE A 116 4.13 -8.09 3.19
C PHE A 116 4.44 -7.39 1.87
N ARG A 117 4.05 -7.99 0.75
CA ARG A 117 4.33 -7.40 -0.56
C ARG A 117 3.10 -7.46 -1.45
N ASP A 118 2.97 -6.48 -2.34
CA ASP A 118 1.92 -6.47 -3.34
C ASP A 118 2.29 -7.36 -4.54
N PRO A 119 1.38 -7.52 -5.55
CA PRO A 119 1.69 -8.38 -6.71
C PRO A 119 2.89 -7.95 -7.54
N ASP A 120 3.30 -6.69 -7.49
CA ASP A 120 4.46 -6.16 -8.20
C ASP A 120 5.72 -6.12 -7.33
N ASN A 121 5.71 -6.81 -6.19
CA ASN A 121 6.81 -6.88 -5.24
C ASN A 121 7.07 -5.57 -4.48
N LEU A 122 6.11 -4.68 -4.43
CA LEU A 122 6.22 -3.47 -3.63
C LEU A 122 6.11 -3.83 -2.14
N PRO A 123 7.10 -3.46 -1.30
CA PRO A 123 6.99 -3.69 0.13
C PRO A 123 5.91 -2.82 0.76
N LEU A 124 5.03 -3.47 1.48
CA LEU A 124 3.96 -2.84 2.25
C LEU A 124 4.09 -3.22 3.72
N GLU A 125 3.56 -2.38 4.58
CA GLU A 125 3.62 -2.60 6.03
C GLU A 125 2.37 -2.05 6.70
N PHE A 126 1.89 -2.77 7.70
CA PHE A 126 1.01 -2.19 8.72
C PHE A 126 1.88 -1.84 9.92
N PHE A 127 1.76 -0.62 10.41
CA PHE A 127 2.61 -0.10 11.47
C PHE A 127 1.79 0.48 12.61
N ALA A 128 2.11 0.05 13.84
CA ALA A 128 1.51 0.55 15.07
C ALA A 128 2.54 1.33 15.89
N PRO A 129 2.14 2.46 16.49
CA PRO A 129 3.04 3.19 17.38
C PRO A 129 3.33 2.38 18.65
N PRO A 130 4.38 2.76 19.44
CA PRO A 130 4.65 2.10 20.71
C PRO A 130 3.46 2.26 21.66
N GLY A 131 3.16 1.18 22.36
CA GLY A 131 2.04 1.12 23.30
C GLY A 131 2.35 1.62 24.67
#